data_0e9e82d50ec516dcec52b15bb18f723d
#
_entry.id   0e9e82d50ec516dcec52b15bb18f723d
#
_cell.length_a   1.000
_cell.length_b   1.000
_cell.length_c   1.000
_cell.angle_alpha   90.00
_cell.angle_beta   90.00
_cell.angle_gamma   90.00
#
_symmetry.space_group_name_H-M   'P 1'
#
loop_
_entity.id
_entity.type
_entity.pdbx_description
1 polymer ?
#
loop_
_entity_poly.entity_id
_entity_poly.type
_entity_poly.pdbx_seq_one_letter_code
_entity_poly.pdbx_strand_id
1 'polypeptide(L)'
;GVALLIFMIVIYVDPKGNLIRAGWWGILGLIGWTYLVCAFIYYFVRTDLKKLILMWAIFLVWSMLRCKLTASGEPLLNIPQNNALYTVTDQILNIGTGAHGALTMGGIILSVTELKLRDKKIPFVAFTTIVAAILALGGLITNNFWIISKIQATAPWVLYSSAVAVFLYGVIVWLVSKGKASWFKFIAPAGEATLTCYLVPTILGNIFMLFGISQIRPEWCHSGFLGILSCIIFSLVCVGLTWCMNKLYLKLKV
;
A
#
# COMPACT_ATOMS: atom_id res chain seq x y z
N GLY A 1 -18.51 -17.11 -10.57
CA GLY A 1 -17.66 -16.58 -9.49
C GLY A 1 -18.27 -16.83 -8.12
N VAL A 2 -19.45 -16.27 -7.81
CA VAL A 2 -20.09 -16.39 -6.47
C VAL A 2 -20.38 -17.85 -6.12
N ALA A 3 -20.94 -18.64 -7.04
CA ALA A 3 -21.22 -20.06 -6.81
C ALA A 3 -19.95 -20.86 -6.49
N LEU A 4 -18.84 -20.56 -7.16
CA LEU A 4 -17.54 -21.20 -6.91
C LEU A 4 -16.97 -20.81 -5.54
N LEU A 5 -17.14 -19.55 -5.14
CA LEU A 5 -16.74 -19.09 -3.80
C LEU A 5 -17.55 -19.77 -2.71
N ILE A 6 -18.88 -19.87 -2.86
CA ILE A 6 -19.76 -20.59 -1.92
C ILE A 6 -19.35 -22.06 -1.83
N PHE A 7 -19.10 -22.70 -2.96
CA PHE A 7 -18.63 -24.08 -3.01
C PHE A 7 -17.30 -24.26 -2.26
N MET A 8 -16.33 -23.37 -2.46
CA MET A 8 -15.05 -23.40 -1.73
C MET A 8 -15.24 -23.20 -0.22
N ILE A 9 -16.12 -22.28 0.18
CA ILE A 9 -16.41 -22.01 1.60
C ILE A 9 -17.01 -23.24 2.29
N VAL A 10 -17.88 -23.97 1.59
CA VAL A 10 -18.57 -25.15 2.14
C VAL A 10 -17.63 -26.36 2.24
N ILE A 11 -16.72 -26.52 1.29
CA ILE A 11 -15.86 -27.73 1.22
C ILE A 11 -14.56 -27.54 2.01
N TYR A 12 -14.07 -26.31 2.13
CA TYR A 12 -12.78 -26.10 2.77
C TYR A 12 -12.88 -26.34 4.28
N VAL A 13 -12.05 -27.27 4.74
CA VAL A 13 -11.76 -27.49 6.15
C VAL A 13 -10.27 -27.50 6.34
N ASP A 14 -9.75 -26.71 7.27
CA ASP A 14 -8.32 -26.68 7.56
C ASP A 14 -7.88 -27.97 8.27
N PRO A 15 -6.57 -28.28 8.39
CA PRO A 15 -6.06 -29.45 9.09
C PRO A 15 -6.45 -29.51 10.58
N LYS A 16 -6.96 -28.41 11.16
CA LYS A 16 -7.45 -28.31 12.53
C LYS A 16 -8.98 -28.39 12.61
N GLY A 17 -9.67 -28.68 11.53
CA GLY A 17 -11.13 -28.81 11.47
C GLY A 17 -11.90 -27.48 11.42
N ASN A 18 -11.22 -26.34 11.20
CA ASN A 18 -11.90 -25.06 11.12
C ASN A 18 -12.38 -24.77 9.69
N LEU A 19 -13.55 -24.17 9.59
CA LEU A 19 -14.10 -23.64 8.34
C LEU A 19 -13.38 -22.33 7.95
N ILE A 20 -13.50 -21.95 6.67
CA ILE A 20 -13.03 -20.62 6.20
C ILE A 20 -13.70 -19.54 7.06
N ARG A 21 -12.87 -18.68 7.65
CA ARG A 21 -13.34 -17.48 8.35
C ARG A 21 -13.08 -16.27 7.48
N ALA A 22 -14.07 -15.37 7.41
CA ALA A 22 -13.86 -14.05 6.84
C ALA A 22 -12.83 -13.32 7.70
N GLY A 23 -11.66 -13.02 7.12
CA GLY A 23 -10.58 -12.30 7.79
C GLY A 23 -10.28 -10.99 7.08
N TRP A 24 -10.18 -9.92 7.83
CA TRP A 24 -9.78 -8.60 7.32
C TRP A 24 -8.26 -8.49 7.11
N TRP A 25 -7.51 -9.51 7.47
CA TRP A 25 -6.05 -9.53 7.54
C TRP A 25 -5.33 -9.71 6.20
N GLY A 26 -6.05 -10.00 5.12
CA GLY A 26 -5.46 -10.02 3.79
C GLY A 26 -5.13 -8.60 3.31
N ILE A 27 -3.97 -8.42 2.65
CA ILE A 27 -3.54 -7.11 2.11
C ILE A 27 -4.62 -6.50 1.23
N LEU A 28 -5.29 -7.29 0.39
CA LEU A 28 -6.36 -6.80 -0.50
C LEU A 28 -7.58 -6.33 0.28
N GLY A 29 -7.97 -7.06 1.33
CA GLY A 29 -9.06 -6.64 2.21
C GLY A 29 -8.74 -5.35 2.96
N LEU A 30 -7.51 -5.23 3.46
CA LEU A 30 -7.03 -4.03 4.14
C LEU A 30 -7.04 -2.80 3.21
N ILE A 31 -6.56 -2.96 1.96
CA ILE A 31 -6.58 -1.89 0.95
C ILE A 31 -8.02 -1.52 0.62
N GLY A 32 -8.88 -2.50 0.33
CA GLY A 32 -10.27 -2.27 -0.04
C GLY A 32 -11.06 -1.56 1.06
N TRP A 33 -10.88 -1.97 2.31
CA TRP A 33 -11.54 -1.36 3.45
C TRP A 33 -11.05 0.07 3.73
N THR A 34 -9.74 0.27 3.70
CA THR A 34 -9.14 1.60 3.84
C THR A 34 -9.62 2.54 2.73
N TYR A 35 -9.69 2.04 1.49
CA TYR A 35 -10.25 2.80 0.37
C TYR A 35 -11.70 3.18 0.61
N LEU A 36 -12.54 2.25 1.08
CA LEU A 36 -13.95 2.51 1.39
C LEU A 36 -14.11 3.63 2.43
N VAL A 37 -13.37 3.53 3.54
CA VAL A 37 -13.40 4.56 4.60
C VAL A 37 -12.94 5.93 4.07
N CYS A 38 -11.82 5.96 3.36
CA CYS A 38 -11.29 7.20 2.80
C CYS A 38 -12.19 7.78 1.69
N ALA A 39 -12.80 6.94 0.85
CA ALA A 39 -13.76 7.36 -0.16
C ALA A 39 -15.03 7.95 0.47
N PHE A 40 -15.52 7.35 1.56
CA PHE A 40 -16.65 7.88 2.32
C PHE A 40 -16.33 9.25 2.90
N ILE A 41 -15.16 9.42 3.52
CA ILE A 41 -14.70 10.73 4.01
C ILE A 41 -14.62 11.73 2.85
N TYR A 42 -14.02 11.32 1.72
CA TYR A 42 -13.88 12.18 0.54
C TYR A 42 -15.24 12.61 -0.02
N TYR A 43 -16.24 11.75 0.01
CA TYR A 43 -17.60 12.09 -0.44
C TYR A 43 -18.17 13.33 0.26
N PHE A 44 -17.91 13.50 1.57
CA PHE A 44 -18.36 14.67 2.33
C PHE A 44 -17.42 15.85 2.23
N VAL A 45 -16.11 15.59 2.18
CA VAL A 45 -15.08 16.65 2.19
C VAL A 45 -14.78 17.18 0.79
N ARG A 46 -14.92 16.31 -0.21
CA ARG A 46 -14.65 16.58 -1.63
C ARG A 46 -13.25 17.19 -1.86
N THR A 47 -13.17 18.30 -2.62
CA THR A 47 -11.93 18.97 -3.02
C THR A 47 -11.45 20.05 -2.04
N ASP A 48 -11.99 20.11 -0.83
CA ASP A 48 -11.53 21.03 0.20
C ASP A 48 -10.22 20.53 0.81
N LEU A 49 -9.09 21.07 0.31
CA LEU A 49 -7.75 20.66 0.74
C LEU A 49 -7.52 20.82 2.24
N LYS A 50 -8.10 21.84 2.88
CA LYS A 50 -7.91 22.06 4.32
C LYS A 50 -8.51 20.91 5.12
N LYS A 51 -9.72 20.50 4.76
CA LYS A 51 -10.40 19.35 5.41
C LYS A 51 -9.71 18.02 5.10
N LEU A 52 -9.24 17.82 3.86
CA LEU A 52 -8.47 16.62 3.49
C LEU A 52 -7.17 16.51 4.30
N ILE A 53 -6.41 17.61 4.44
CA ILE A 53 -5.20 17.66 5.26
C ILE A 53 -5.52 17.40 6.73
N LEU A 54 -6.63 17.94 7.24
CA LEU A 54 -7.08 17.67 8.60
C LEU A 54 -7.37 16.17 8.81
N MET A 55 -8.09 15.53 7.89
CA MET A 55 -8.37 14.09 7.96
C MET A 55 -7.08 13.26 7.90
N TRP A 56 -6.15 13.63 7.03
CA TRP A 56 -4.82 13.02 6.98
C TRP A 56 -4.07 13.16 8.30
N ALA A 57 -4.06 14.35 8.88
CA ALA A 57 -3.42 14.61 10.16
C ALA A 57 -4.06 13.79 11.30
N ILE A 58 -5.39 13.64 11.30
CA ILE A 58 -6.11 12.80 12.27
C ILE A 58 -5.63 11.33 12.16
N PHE A 59 -5.55 10.77 10.96
CA PHE A 59 -5.04 9.41 10.78
C PHE A 59 -3.58 9.27 11.21
N LEU A 60 -2.75 10.27 10.94
CA LEU A 60 -1.34 10.25 11.33
C LEU A 60 -1.17 10.33 12.85
N VAL A 61 -1.89 11.26 13.51
CA VAL A 61 -1.89 11.39 14.98
C VAL A 61 -2.43 10.11 15.61
N TRP A 62 -3.50 9.53 15.07
CA TRP A 62 -4.01 8.24 15.52
C TRP A 62 -2.94 7.15 15.44
N SER A 63 -2.17 7.13 14.36
CA SER A 63 -1.05 6.18 14.22
C SER A 63 0.02 6.41 15.29
N MET A 64 0.36 7.66 15.61
CA MET A 64 1.31 7.98 16.68
C MET A 64 0.82 7.52 18.05
N LEU A 65 -0.47 7.64 18.32
CA LEU A 65 -1.05 7.23 19.61
C LEU A 65 -1.15 5.71 19.76
N ARG A 66 -1.45 4.99 18.68
CA ARG A 66 -1.71 3.54 18.69
C ARG A 66 -0.46 2.68 18.50
N CYS A 67 0.61 3.24 17.93
CA CYS A 67 1.85 2.51 17.73
C CYS A 67 2.71 2.50 18.99
N LYS A 68 3.45 1.39 19.18
CA LYS A 68 4.36 1.23 20.31
C LYS A 68 5.52 2.21 20.21
N LEU A 69 5.83 2.88 21.31
CA LEU A 69 7.01 3.71 21.45
C LEU A 69 8.27 2.85 21.52
N THR A 70 9.36 3.35 20.95
CA THR A 70 10.66 2.67 21.01
C THR A 70 11.19 2.55 22.44
N ALA A 71 10.99 3.57 23.25
CA ALA A 71 11.52 3.63 24.61
C ALA A 71 10.77 2.73 25.60
N SER A 72 9.42 2.69 25.54
CA SER A 72 8.61 1.95 26.51
C SER A 72 8.12 0.59 25.99
N GLY A 73 8.16 0.36 24.68
CA GLY A 73 7.54 -0.82 24.06
C GLY A 73 6.01 -0.83 24.07
N GLU A 74 5.39 0.20 24.66
CA GLU A 74 3.93 0.32 24.82
C GLU A 74 3.39 1.49 23.97
N PRO A 75 2.15 1.42 23.47
CA PRO A 75 1.50 2.52 22.79
C PRO A 75 1.12 3.63 23.77
N LEU A 76 1.08 4.87 23.30
CA LEU A 76 0.57 6.00 24.09
C LEU A 76 -0.90 5.84 24.42
N LEU A 77 -1.68 5.24 23.52
CA LEU A 77 -3.09 4.94 23.69
C LEU A 77 -3.31 3.44 23.55
N ASN A 78 -3.42 2.75 24.69
CA ASN A 78 -3.78 1.35 24.73
C ASN A 78 -5.31 1.24 24.86
N ILE A 79 -5.97 0.71 23.83
CA ILE A 79 -7.43 0.52 23.81
C ILE A 79 -7.69 -0.96 24.05
N PRO A 80 -8.28 -1.36 25.22
CA PRO A 80 -8.63 -2.74 25.49
C PRO A 80 -9.63 -3.30 24.48
N GLN A 81 -9.54 -4.59 24.17
CA GLN A 81 -10.42 -5.25 23.17
C GLN A 81 -11.91 -5.25 23.55
N ASN A 82 -12.21 -5.13 24.83
CA ASN A 82 -13.58 -5.05 25.36
C ASN A 82 -14.16 -3.61 25.33
N ASN A 83 -13.41 -2.63 24.81
CA ASN A 83 -13.86 -1.24 24.72
C ASN A 83 -14.67 -1.00 23.44
N ALA A 84 -15.77 -0.25 23.54
CA ALA A 84 -16.59 0.13 22.38
C ALA A 84 -15.77 0.86 21.29
N LEU A 85 -14.77 1.66 21.70
CA LEU A 85 -13.88 2.34 20.77
C LEU A 85 -13.05 1.32 19.94
N TYR A 86 -12.54 0.26 20.56
CA TYR A 86 -11.85 -0.83 19.85
C TYR A 86 -12.80 -1.52 18.86
N THR A 87 -14.01 -1.82 19.28
CA THR A 87 -15.01 -2.43 18.39
C THR A 87 -15.27 -1.56 17.15
N VAL A 88 -15.43 -0.25 17.33
CA VAL A 88 -15.67 0.66 16.21
C VAL A 88 -14.42 0.81 15.33
N THR A 89 -13.27 1.06 15.91
CA THR A 89 -12.06 1.40 15.13
C THR A 89 -11.37 0.20 14.50
N ASP A 90 -11.34 -0.94 15.20
CA ASP A 90 -10.57 -2.11 14.79
C ASP A 90 -11.45 -3.23 14.19
N GLN A 91 -12.71 -3.39 14.64
CA GLN A 91 -13.59 -4.44 14.14
C GLN A 91 -14.56 -3.94 13.06
N ILE A 92 -15.17 -2.77 13.22
CA ILE A 92 -16.16 -2.23 12.26
C ILE A 92 -15.47 -1.44 11.16
N LEU A 93 -14.70 -0.39 11.50
CA LEU A 93 -14.05 0.49 10.52
C LEU A 93 -12.69 -0.05 10.04
N ASN A 94 -12.15 -1.04 10.70
CA ASN A 94 -10.85 -1.64 10.43
C ASN A 94 -9.73 -0.60 10.18
N ILE A 95 -9.77 0.50 10.93
CA ILE A 95 -8.78 1.59 10.82
C ILE A 95 -7.42 1.12 11.37
N GLY A 96 -7.43 0.23 12.37
CA GLY A 96 -6.25 -0.29 13.04
C GLY A 96 -5.38 0.84 13.60
N THR A 97 -4.13 0.91 13.18
CA THR A 97 -3.22 2.01 13.55
C THR A 97 -3.49 3.31 12.78
N GLY A 98 -4.39 3.36 11.82
CA GLY A 98 -4.64 4.55 10.99
C GLY A 98 -3.60 4.81 9.89
N ALA A 99 -2.48 4.09 9.89
CA ALA A 99 -1.38 4.31 8.96
C ALA A 99 -1.81 4.17 7.48
N HIS A 100 -2.61 3.16 7.17
CA HIS A 100 -3.11 2.94 5.82
C HIS A 100 -4.11 4.01 5.40
N GLY A 101 -4.93 4.51 6.35
CA GLY A 101 -5.79 5.67 6.15
C GLY A 101 -4.99 6.93 5.82
N ALA A 102 -3.89 7.17 6.53
CA ALA A 102 -2.99 8.28 6.26
C ALA A 102 -2.34 8.18 4.86
N LEU A 103 -1.87 6.98 4.45
CA LEU A 103 -1.32 6.76 3.11
C LEU A 103 -2.35 7.03 2.01
N THR A 104 -3.56 6.47 2.15
CA THR A 104 -4.64 6.63 1.17
C THR A 104 -5.10 8.08 1.08
N MET A 105 -5.30 8.73 2.22
CA MET A 105 -5.69 10.15 2.26
C MET A 105 -4.59 11.06 1.69
N GLY A 106 -3.31 10.72 1.93
CA GLY A 106 -2.16 11.39 1.31
C GLY A 106 -2.21 11.33 -0.22
N GLY A 107 -2.56 10.16 -0.79
CA GLY A 107 -2.76 9.98 -2.23
C GLY A 107 -3.92 10.83 -2.78
N ILE A 108 -5.05 10.92 -2.05
CA ILE A 108 -6.18 11.79 -2.41
C ILE A 108 -5.76 13.25 -2.42
N ILE A 109 -5.04 13.72 -1.39
CA ILE A 109 -4.52 15.09 -1.30
C ILE A 109 -3.61 15.40 -2.48
N LEU A 110 -2.70 14.50 -2.81
CA LEU A 110 -1.77 14.67 -3.93
C LEU A 110 -2.52 14.83 -5.26
N SER A 111 -3.49 13.96 -5.52
CA SER A 111 -4.31 14.00 -6.74
C SER A 111 -5.15 15.26 -6.84
N VAL A 112 -5.82 15.67 -5.75
CA VAL A 112 -6.60 16.93 -5.72
C VAL A 112 -5.70 18.15 -5.90
N THR A 113 -4.48 18.11 -5.33
CA THR A 113 -3.51 19.20 -5.48
C THR A 113 -2.99 19.29 -6.91
N GLU A 114 -2.68 18.15 -7.55
CA GLU A 114 -2.30 18.12 -8.96
C GLU A 114 -3.36 18.76 -9.84
N LEU A 115 -4.62 18.37 -9.69
CA LEU A 115 -5.73 18.96 -10.46
C LEU A 115 -5.84 20.47 -10.24
N LYS A 116 -5.64 20.96 -9.02
CA LYS A 116 -5.69 22.40 -8.70
C LYS A 116 -4.46 23.18 -9.20
N LEU A 117 -3.31 22.54 -9.32
CA LEU A 117 -2.08 23.17 -9.78
C LEU A 117 -1.89 23.06 -11.31
N ARG A 118 -2.67 22.22 -11.99
CA ARG A 118 -2.55 21.98 -13.44
C ARG A 118 -2.65 23.26 -14.25
N ASP A 119 -3.52 24.18 -13.84
CA ASP A 119 -3.75 25.44 -14.55
C ASP A 119 -2.86 26.58 -14.01
N LYS A 120 -2.02 26.30 -13.01
CA LYS A 120 -1.12 27.29 -12.41
C LYS A 120 0.29 27.11 -12.96
N LYS A 121 1.01 28.22 -13.15
CA LYS A 121 2.40 28.25 -13.62
C LYS A 121 3.42 27.68 -12.60
N ILE A 122 2.98 27.01 -11.56
CA ILE A 122 3.84 26.43 -10.53
C ILE A 122 4.32 25.05 -11.05
N PRO A 123 5.63 24.82 -11.16
CA PRO A 123 6.14 23.53 -11.57
C PRO A 123 5.79 22.48 -10.50
N PHE A 124 4.91 21.54 -10.88
CA PHE A 124 4.42 20.50 -9.97
C PHE A 124 5.53 19.68 -9.33
N VAL A 125 6.63 19.41 -10.06
CA VAL A 125 7.80 18.71 -9.53
C VAL A 125 8.49 19.46 -8.40
N ALA A 126 8.56 20.80 -8.45
CA ALA A 126 9.14 21.58 -7.36
C ALA A 126 8.26 21.51 -6.11
N PHE A 127 6.94 21.61 -6.28
CA PHE A 127 5.98 21.45 -5.19
C PHE A 127 6.11 20.08 -4.53
N THR A 128 6.10 18.99 -5.32
CA THR A 128 6.21 17.62 -4.79
C THR A 128 7.55 17.37 -4.11
N THR A 129 8.64 17.97 -4.59
CA THR A 129 9.97 17.87 -3.96
C THR A 129 9.98 18.53 -2.58
N ILE A 130 9.37 19.72 -2.45
CA ILE A 130 9.25 20.42 -1.16
C ILE A 130 8.40 19.60 -0.19
N VAL A 131 7.24 19.11 -0.62
CA VAL A 131 6.36 18.28 0.21
C VAL A 131 7.08 17.00 0.63
N ALA A 132 7.79 16.34 -0.28
CA ALA A 132 8.59 15.14 0.04
C ALA A 132 9.67 15.43 1.09
N ALA A 133 10.36 16.56 0.99
CA ALA A 133 11.34 16.98 1.99
C ALA A 133 10.71 17.20 3.37
N ILE A 134 9.55 17.88 3.43
CA ILE A 134 8.81 18.09 4.68
C ILE A 134 8.38 16.76 5.29
N LEU A 135 7.85 15.83 4.50
CA LEU A 135 7.45 14.50 4.95
C LEU A 135 8.67 13.69 5.45
N ALA A 136 9.80 13.76 4.76
CA ALA A 136 11.03 13.09 5.17
C ALA A 136 11.57 13.66 6.50
N LEU A 137 11.55 14.98 6.68
CA LEU A 137 11.92 15.63 7.95
C LEU A 137 10.95 15.20 9.08
N GLY A 138 9.65 15.15 8.81
CA GLY A 138 8.68 14.59 9.75
C GLY A 138 8.98 13.14 10.12
N GLY A 139 9.39 12.33 9.15
CA GLY A 139 9.85 10.96 9.35
C GLY A 139 11.10 10.89 10.25
N LEU A 140 12.07 11.77 10.05
CA LEU A 140 13.28 11.86 10.90
C LEU A 140 12.92 12.20 12.35
N ILE A 141 12.05 13.19 12.55
CA ILE A 141 11.61 13.60 13.89
C ILE A 141 10.86 12.47 14.59
N THR A 142 9.89 11.85 13.90
CA THR A 142 9.08 10.79 14.49
C THR A 142 9.86 9.50 14.74
N ASN A 143 10.91 9.23 13.98
CA ASN A 143 11.78 8.06 14.18
C ASN A 143 12.53 8.06 15.54
N ASN A 144 12.64 9.20 16.18
CA ASN A 144 13.21 9.26 17.55
C ASN A 144 12.26 8.64 18.59
N PHE A 145 10.98 8.57 18.31
CA PHE A 145 9.96 8.08 19.23
C PHE A 145 9.39 6.71 18.83
N TRP A 146 9.30 6.41 17.55
CA TRP A 146 8.76 5.16 16.99
C TRP A 146 9.76 4.55 16.02
N ILE A 147 9.90 3.22 16.05
CA ILE A 147 10.72 2.50 15.05
C ILE A 147 10.09 2.60 13.65
N ILE A 148 10.91 2.55 12.60
CA ILE A 148 10.41 2.40 11.23
C ILE A 148 9.97 0.96 11.03
N SER A 149 8.68 0.71 10.94
CA SER A 149 8.14 -0.65 10.73
C SER A 149 6.90 -0.65 9.84
N LYS A 150 6.99 -1.37 8.73
CA LYS A 150 5.83 -1.67 7.87
C LYS A 150 4.86 -2.62 8.56
N ILE A 151 5.38 -3.62 9.28
CA ILE A 151 4.55 -4.65 9.94
C ILE A 151 3.71 -4.03 11.03
N GLN A 152 4.28 -3.13 11.83
CA GLN A 152 3.58 -2.39 12.87
C GLN A 152 2.83 -1.17 12.34
N ALA A 153 2.99 -0.84 11.06
CA ALA A 153 2.36 0.30 10.39
C ALA A 153 2.56 1.62 11.17
N THR A 154 3.83 1.96 11.44
CA THR A 154 4.22 3.09 12.29
C THR A 154 4.21 4.42 11.54
N ALA A 155 4.07 5.54 12.27
CA ALA A 155 4.06 6.89 11.70
C ALA A 155 5.34 7.25 10.90
N PRO A 156 6.59 6.95 11.37
CA PRO A 156 7.77 7.19 10.56
C PRO A 156 7.75 6.42 9.23
N TRP A 157 7.27 5.17 9.24
CA TRP A 157 7.13 4.40 7.99
C TRP A 157 6.15 5.07 7.02
N VAL A 158 5.01 5.57 7.50
CA VAL A 158 4.03 6.32 6.68
C VAL A 158 4.68 7.54 6.06
N LEU A 159 5.39 8.35 6.87
CA LEU A 159 5.99 9.61 6.42
C LEU A 159 7.10 9.39 5.40
N TYR A 160 8.02 8.44 5.63
CA TYR A 160 9.07 8.11 4.66
C TYR A 160 8.52 7.49 3.38
N SER A 161 7.57 6.58 3.49
CA SER A 161 6.93 5.98 2.31
C SER A 161 6.19 7.02 1.48
N SER A 162 5.48 7.94 2.14
CA SER A 162 4.80 9.07 1.48
C SER A 162 5.81 10.02 0.84
N ALA A 163 6.93 10.33 1.50
CA ALA A 163 7.97 11.21 0.96
C ALA A 163 8.52 10.65 -0.37
N VAL A 164 8.91 9.36 -0.37
CA VAL A 164 9.40 8.70 -1.58
C VAL A 164 8.33 8.66 -2.68
N ALA A 165 7.09 8.31 -2.34
CA ALA A 165 5.99 8.22 -3.30
C ALA A 165 5.68 9.59 -3.93
N VAL A 166 5.58 10.65 -3.14
CA VAL A 166 5.29 12.01 -3.61
C VAL A 166 6.42 12.53 -4.50
N PHE A 167 7.68 12.31 -4.13
CA PHE A 167 8.83 12.69 -4.93
C PHE A 167 8.82 11.98 -6.29
N LEU A 168 8.72 10.65 -6.29
CA LEU A 168 8.72 9.85 -7.52
C LEU A 168 7.53 10.20 -8.41
N TYR A 169 6.36 10.42 -7.84
CA TYR A 169 5.19 10.85 -8.59
C TYR A 169 5.43 12.18 -9.31
N GLY A 170 6.00 13.17 -8.60
CA GLY A 170 6.36 14.46 -9.21
C GLY A 170 7.37 14.33 -10.36
N VAL A 171 8.38 13.47 -10.19
CA VAL A 171 9.37 13.18 -11.24
C VAL A 171 8.70 12.52 -12.45
N ILE A 172 7.79 11.56 -12.25
CA ILE A 172 7.07 10.88 -13.33
C ILE A 172 6.20 11.87 -14.09
N VAL A 173 5.42 12.70 -13.39
CA VAL A 173 4.58 13.74 -14.01
C VAL A 173 5.44 14.70 -14.84
N TRP A 174 6.59 15.11 -14.33
CA TRP A 174 7.52 15.97 -15.05
C TRP A 174 8.09 15.29 -16.30
N LEU A 175 8.49 14.02 -16.23
CA LEU A 175 8.99 13.25 -17.37
C LEU A 175 7.92 13.09 -18.45
N VAL A 176 6.69 12.79 -18.05
CA VAL A 176 5.54 12.70 -18.97
C VAL A 176 5.28 14.03 -19.64
N SER A 177 5.33 15.16 -18.92
CA SER A 177 5.16 16.50 -19.48
C SER A 177 6.24 16.89 -20.51
N LYS A 178 7.44 16.28 -20.42
CA LYS A 178 8.54 16.42 -21.38
C LYS A 178 8.47 15.44 -22.55
N GLY A 179 7.39 14.67 -22.68
CA GLY A 179 7.22 13.67 -23.74
C GLY A 179 8.10 12.43 -23.59
N LYS A 180 8.77 12.26 -22.45
CA LYS A 180 9.69 11.14 -22.17
C LYS A 180 9.00 9.95 -21.51
N ALA A 181 7.77 9.61 -21.89
CA ALA A 181 7.01 8.50 -21.32
C ALA A 181 7.35 7.13 -21.94
N SER A 182 8.04 7.11 -23.09
CA SER A 182 8.26 5.88 -23.87
C SER A 182 9.15 4.84 -23.16
N TRP A 183 10.06 5.26 -22.32
CA TRP A 183 10.97 4.36 -21.62
C TRP A 183 10.31 3.54 -20.49
N PHE A 184 9.10 3.91 -20.05
CA PHE A 184 8.31 3.12 -19.11
C PHE A 184 7.46 2.03 -19.78
N LYS A 185 7.44 1.95 -21.12
CA LYS A 185 6.57 0.98 -21.84
C LYS A 185 6.81 -0.47 -21.44
N PHE A 186 8.03 -0.83 -21.04
CA PHE A 186 8.37 -2.20 -20.65
C PHE A 186 7.70 -2.64 -19.34
N ILE A 187 7.37 -1.68 -18.44
CA ILE A 187 6.63 -1.95 -17.20
C ILE A 187 5.14 -1.61 -17.28
N ALA A 188 4.67 -1.08 -18.40
CA ALA A 188 3.27 -0.73 -18.62
C ALA A 188 2.29 -1.87 -18.30
N PRO A 189 2.58 -3.15 -18.64
CA PRO A 189 1.70 -4.27 -18.30
C PRO A 189 1.38 -4.41 -16.81
N ALA A 190 2.35 -4.07 -15.94
CA ALA A 190 2.14 -4.06 -14.49
C ALA A 190 1.16 -2.97 -14.05
N GLY A 191 1.17 -1.80 -14.72
CA GLY A 191 0.22 -0.72 -14.45
C GLY A 191 -1.18 -0.98 -15.01
N GLU A 192 -1.27 -1.62 -16.19
CA GLU A 192 -2.54 -1.94 -16.85
C GLU A 192 -3.32 -3.09 -16.18
N ALA A 193 -2.61 -4.00 -15.52
CA ALA A 193 -3.18 -5.16 -14.83
C ALA A 193 -2.52 -5.35 -13.46
N THR A 194 -2.60 -4.33 -12.63
CA THR A 194 -1.91 -4.22 -11.34
C THR A 194 -2.22 -5.40 -10.42
N LEU A 195 -3.51 -5.78 -10.29
CA LEU A 195 -3.91 -6.91 -9.45
C LEU A 195 -3.37 -8.23 -9.99
N THR A 196 -3.40 -8.44 -11.29
CA THR A 196 -2.82 -9.65 -11.92
C THR A 196 -1.32 -9.71 -11.64
N CYS A 197 -0.59 -8.62 -11.87
CA CYS A 197 0.84 -8.54 -11.61
C CYS A 197 1.20 -8.78 -10.14
N TYR A 198 0.37 -8.30 -9.22
CA TYR A 198 0.54 -8.52 -7.78
C TYR A 198 0.35 -9.99 -7.38
N LEU A 199 -0.55 -10.72 -8.02
CA LEU A 199 -0.82 -12.13 -7.70
C LEU A 199 0.17 -13.10 -8.34
N VAL A 200 0.81 -12.73 -9.47
CA VAL A 200 1.75 -13.58 -10.20
C VAL A 200 2.85 -14.17 -9.30
N PRO A 201 3.55 -13.41 -8.44
CA PRO A 201 4.59 -13.98 -7.56
C PRO A 201 4.05 -15.06 -6.63
N THR A 202 2.86 -14.87 -6.07
CA THR A 202 2.22 -15.83 -5.16
C THR A 202 1.80 -17.09 -5.91
N ILE A 203 1.22 -16.94 -7.11
CA ILE A 203 0.83 -18.08 -7.97
C ILE A 203 2.06 -18.88 -8.36
N LEU A 204 3.14 -18.22 -8.80
CA LEU A 204 4.40 -18.89 -9.13
C LEU A 204 4.97 -19.63 -7.92
N GLY A 205 5.01 -18.99 -6.74
CA GLY A 205 5.50 -19.62 -5.52
C GLY A 205 4.73 -20.90 -5.18
N ASN A 206 3.41 -20.87 -5.26
CA ASN A 206 2.56 -22.04 -5.02
C ASN A 206 2.75 -23.13 -6.07
N ILE A 207 2.89 -22.77 -7.34
CA ILE A 207 3.17 -23.74 -8.42
C ILE A 207 4.52 -24.42 -8.16
N PHE A 208 5.59 -23.67 -7.86
CA PHE A 208 6.90 -24.26 -7.56
C PHE A 208 6.85 -25.17 -6.33
N MET A 209 6.09 -24.78 -5.30
CA MET A 209 5.91 -25.62 -4.10
C MET A 209 5.23 -26.95 -4.44
N LEU A 210 4.26 -27.00 -5.37
CA LEU A 210 3.63 -28.23 -5.85
C LEU A 210 4.62 -29.17 -6.54
N PHE A 211 5.67 -28.62 -7.17
CA PHE A 211 6.75 -29.40 -7.77
C PHE A 211 7.91 -29.72 -6.81
N GLY A 212 7.74 -29.48 -5.50
CA GLY A 212 8.76 -29.74 -4.49
C GLY A 212 9.89 -28.71 -4.46
N ILE A 213 9.75 -27.59 -5.17
CA ILE A 213 10.74 -26.51 -5.17
C ILE A 213 10.34 -25.51 -4.07
N SER A 214 10.96 -25.63 -2.90
CA SER A 214 10.66 -24.77 -1.75
C SER A 214 11.18 -23.34 -1.90
N GLN A 215 12.17 -23.12 -2.75
CA GLN A 215 12.79 -21.81 -2.97
C GLN A 215 12.96 -21.54 -4.47
N ILE A 216 12.31 -20.48 -4.97
CA ILE A 216 12.43 -20.04 -6.37
C ILE A 216 13.84 -19.47 -6.64
N ARG A 217 14.50 -18.96 -5.62
CA ARG A 217 15.84 -18.35 -5.72
C ARG A 217 16.83 -19.10 -4.86
N PRO A 218 18.04 -19.42 -5.40
CA PRO A 218 19.09 -20.03 -4.62
C PRO A 218 19.51 -19.18 -3.42
N GLU A 219 20.00 -19.79 -2.35
CA GLU A 219 20.37 -19.09 -1.11
C GLU A 219 21.41 -17.98 -1.33
N TRP A 220 22.37 -18.17 -2.23
CA TRP A 220 23.38 -17.18 -2.59
C TRP A 220 22.80 -15.91 -3.25
N CYS A 221 21.55 -15.96 -3.72
CA CYS A 221 20.83 -14.82 -4.28
C CYS A 221 20.00 -14.03 -3.25
N HIS A 222 20.10 -14.34 -1.95
CA HIS A 222 19.24 -13.71 -0.94
C HIS A 222 19.86 -12.47 -0.27
N SER A 223 21.16 -12.24 -0.43
CA SER A 223 21.85 -11.14 0.25
C SER A 223 22.75 -10.32 -0.70
N GLY A 224 23.12 -9.14 -0.26
CA GLY A 224 24.04 -8.26 -0.98
C GLY A 224 23.54 -7.81 -2.36
N PHE A 225 24.49 -7.47 -3.22
CA PHE A 225 24.19 -7.00 -4.59
C PHE A 225 23.47 -8.06 -5.45
N LEU A 226 23.84 -9.32 -5.31
CA LEU A 226 23.19 -10.43 -6.01
C LEU A 226 21.73 -10.59 -5.59
N GLY A 227 21.41 -10.35 -4.31
CA GLY A 227 20.05 -10.32 -3.82
C GLY A 227 19.21 -9.25 -4.50
N ILE A 228 19.74 -8.03 -4.62
CA ILE A 228 19.05 -6.93 -5.32
C ILE A 228 18.83 -7.27 -6.79
N LEU A 229 19.88 -7.76 -7.48
CA LEU A 229 19.79 -8.12 -8.88
C LEU A 229 18.75 -9.23 -9.11
N SER A 230 18.73 -10.26 -8.26
CA SER A 230 17.76 -11.35 -8.34
C SER A 230 16.32 -10.86 -8.14
N CYS A 231 16.09 -9.89 -7.24
CA CYS A 231 14.77 -9.27 -7.06
C CYS A 231 14.33 -8.48 -8.29
N ILE A 232 15.25 -7.74 -8.92
CA ILE A 232 14.95 -6.99 -10.16
C ILE A 232 14.59 -7.96 -11.28
N ILE A 233 15.39 -9.01 -11.51
CA ILE A 233 15.14 -10.01 -12.55
C ILE A 233 13.79 -10.70 -12.30
N PHE A 234 13.52 -11.13 -11.07
CA PHE A 234 12.25 -11.75 -10.72
C PHE A 234 11.06 -10.82 -10.95
N SER A 235 11.19 -9.55 -10.60
CA SER A 235 10.15 -8.55 -10.86
C SER A 235 9.89 -8.38 -12.36
N LEU A 236 10.94 -8.34 -13.19
CA LEU A 236 10.80 -8.26 -14.64
C LEU A 236 10.15 -9.52 -15.24
N VAL A 237 10.45 -10.69 -14.70
CA VAL A 237 9.78 -11.96 -15.07
C VAL A 237 8.28 -11.87 -14.76
N CYS A 238 7.91 -11.37 -13.58
CA CYS A 238 6.50 -11.18 -13.21
C CYS A 238 5.77 -10.19 -14.14
N VAL A 239 6.44 -9.10 -14.53
CA VAL A 239 5.89 -8.15 -15.53
C VAL A 239 5.72 -8.82 -16.89
N GLY A 240 6.71 -9.60 -17.34
CA GLY A 240 6.64 -10.36 -18.60
C GLY A 240 5.49 -11.38 -18.62
N LEU A 241 5.32 -12.13 -17.52
CA LEU A 241 4.19 -13.04 -17.37
C LEU A 241 2.85 -12.31 -17.37
N THR A 242 2.76 -11.17 -16.69
CA THR A 242 1.56 -10.32 -16.71
C THR A 242 1.23 -9.85 -18.12
N TRP A 243 2.24 -9.46 -18.91
CA TRP A 243 2.06 -9.11 -20.31
C TRP A 243 1.52 -10.29 -21.14
N CYS A 244 2.07 -11.49 -20.94
CA CYS A 244 1.57 -12.72 -21.59
C CYS A 244 0.11 -12.99 -21.20
N MET A 245 -0.22 -12.91 -19.90
CA MET A 245 -1.58 -13.10 -19.40
C MET A 245 -2.55 -12.06 -19.97
N ASN A 246 -2.12 -10.80 -20.09
CA ASN A 246 -2.93 -9.76 -20.71
C ASN A 246 -3.24 -10.06 -22.19
N LYS A 247 -2.27 -10.59 -22.94
CA LYS A 247 -2.48 -11.02 -24.33
C LYS A 247 -3.45 -12.20 -24.46
N LEU A 248 -3.46 -13.09 -23.47
CA LEU A 248 -4.37 -14.22 -23.41
C LEU A 248 -5.74 -13.87 -22.80
N TYR A 249 -6.00 -12.57 -22.57
CA TYR A 249 -7.21 -12.09 -21.90
C TYR A 249 -7.42 -12.64 -20.47
N LEU A 250 -6.39 -13.19 -19.85
CA LEU A 250 -6.38 -13.73 -18.49
C LEU A 250 -6.03 -12.63 -17.47
N LYS A 251 -6.73 -11.50 -17.53
CA LYS A 251 -6.53 -10.41 -16.57
C LYS A 251 -7.71 -10.27 -15.62
N LEU A 252 -7.40 -10.07 -14.35
CA LEU A 252 -8.41 -9.70 -13.37
C LEU A 252 -8.78 -8.23 -13.59
N LYS A 253 -10.04 -8.00 -13.90
CA LYS A 253 -10.61 -6.64 -13.94
C LYS A 253 -11.12 -6.33 -12.53
N VAL A 254 -10.66 -5.23 -11.97
CA VAL A 254 -11.18 -4.62 -10.73
C VAL A 254 -12.12 -3.50 -11.12
#